data_1841f55aec58d93df2adff3cbf453edf
#
_entry.id   1841f55aec58d93df2adff3cbf453edf
#
_cell.length_a   1.000
_cell.length_b   1.000
_cell.length_c   1.000
_cell.angle_alpha   90.00
_cell.angle_beta   90.00
_cell.angle_gamma   90.00
#
_symmetry.space_group_name_H-M   'P 1'
#
loop_
_entity.id
_entity.type
_entity.pdbx_description
1 polymer ?
#
loop_
_entity_poly.entity_id
_entity_poly.type
_entity_poly.pdbx_seq_one_letter_code
_entity_poly.pdbx_strand_id
1 'polypeptide(L)'
;ILGNNGMDHFTGVVLGCELSRILSMELLRIALPELELDFLRRFADGQLQLRDFESHEQAGLGPVVVVVDESGSMNGTKVEHAKAIALTFAWLARCQKRWCGIVSFSGGTGHSVLALSPASSQTKELLDWSAAFIGGGSDKDLPVSEMPAIFGEIGAPEGKTDLIYISDAQLRISAKDAEAFLEWKASVKAKLTSLVIGSEPGDLATISDKVHLFETLHPETFRSEQVFSI
;
A
#
# COMPACT_ATOMS: atom_id res chain seq x y z
N ILE A 1 23.47 -2.51 -6.90
CA ILE A 1 22.28 -2.46 -6.01
C ILE A 1 21.38 -3.56 -6.52
N LEU A 2 21.41 -4.70 -5.83
CA LEU A 2 20.64 -5.90 -6.18
C LEU A 2 19.17 -5.61 -5.88
N GLY A 3 18.35 -5.57 -6.91
CA GLY A 3 16.90 -5.57 -6.77
C GLY A 3 16.49 -6.86 -6.06
N ASN A 4 15.82 -6.74 -4.94
CA ASN A 4 15.20 -7.85 -4.23
C ASN A 4 13.97 -8.27 -5.06
N ASN A 5 14.18 -9.14 -6.06
CA ASN A 5 13.08 -9.85 -6.68
C ASN A 5 12.50 -10.76 -5.59
N GLY A 6 11.24 -10.58 -5.25
CA GLY A 6 10.55 -11.40 -4.27
C GLY A 6 10.72 -12.88 -4.59
N MET A 7 11.60 -13.54 -3.86
CA MET A 7 11.82 -14.98 -3.93
C MET A 7 10.85 -15.64 -2.96
N ASP A 8 9.58 -15.75 -3.35
CA ASP A 8 8.53 -16.01 -2.36
C ASP A 8 8.27 -17.50 -2.08
N HIS A 9 8.62 -18.41 -2.98
CA HIS A 9 8.46 -19.84 -2.69
C HIS A 9 9.48 -20.71 -3.44
N PHE A 10 10.27 -21.47 -2.71
CA PHE A 10 11.10 -22.52 -3.30
C PHE A 10 10.18 -23.66 -3.77
N THR A 11 10.12 -23.86 -5.08
CA THR A 11 9.25 -24.89 -5.70
C THR A 11 10.02 -26.12 -6.14
N GLY A 12 11.34 -25.98 -6.38
CA GLY A 12 12.10 -27.11 -6.84
C GLY A 12 13.53 -26.78 -7.27
N VAL A 13 14.10 -27.69 -8.05
CA VAL A 13 15.44 -27.58 -8.63
C VAL A 13 15.33 -27.66 -10.13
N VAL A 14 15.92 -26.67 -10.82
CA VAL A 14 16.05 -26.65 -12.29
C VAL A 14 17.52 -26.65 -12.69
N LEU A 15 17.79 -27.00 -13.92
CA LEU A 15 19.15 -26.94 -14.48
C LEU A 15 19.33 -25.62 -15.24
N GLY A 16 20.51 -25.01 -15.11
CA GLY A 16 20.82 -23.75 -15.79
C GLY A 16 22.22 -23.24 -15.51
N CYS A 17 22.47 -21.96 -15.83
CA CYS A 17 23.76 -21.30 -15.63
C CYS A 17 23.67 -19.99 -14.82
N GLU A 18 22.54 -19.72 -14.17
CA GLU A 18 22.32 -18.48 -13.41
C GLU A 18 22.91 -18.58 -12.00
N LEU A 19 24.07 -17.97 -11.79
CA LEU A 19 24.80 -18.07 -10.53
C LEU A 19 24.08 -17.49 -9.30
N SER A 20 23.17 -16.53 -9.50
CA SER A 20 22.38 -15.92 -8.41
C SER A 20 21.43 -16.91 -7.73
N ARG A 21 21.06 -17.98 -8.43
CA ARG A 21 20.09 -18.99 -8.00
C ARG A 21 20.73 -20.34 -7.69
N ILE A 22 22.06 -20.41 -7.71
CA ILE A 22 22.78 -21.68 -7.56
C ILE A 22 22.51 -22.33 -6.19
N LEU A 23 22.38 -23.64 -6.16
CA LEU A 23 22.30 -24.42 -4.94
C LEU A 23 23.65 -24.47 -4.23
N SER A 24 23.62 -24.39 -2.89
CA SER A 24 24.84 -24.44 -2.07
C SER A 24 25.69 -25.69 -2.32
N MET A 25 25.06 -26.79 -2.70
CA MET A 25 25.78 -28.02 -3.07
C MET A 25 26.66 -27.87 -4.31
N GLU A 26 26.24 -27.06 -5.29
CA GLU A 26 27.05 -26.77 -6.47
C GLU A 26 28.25 -25.88 -6.12
N LEU A 27 28.12 -24.99 -5.13
CA LEU A 27 29.23 -24.16 -4.65
C LEU A 27 30.34 -24.97 -3.99
N LEU A 28 30.02 -26.12 -3.41
CA LEU A 28 31.05 -27.03 -2.86
C LEU A 28 31.99 -27.59 -3.96
N ARG A 29 31.53 -27.67 -5.21
CA ARG A 29 32.35 -28.10 -6.34
C ARG A 29 33.45 -27.10 -6.67
N ILE A 30 33.22 -25.80 -6.47
CA ILE A 30 34.25 -24.77 -6.65
C ILE A 30 35.27 -24.82 -5.48
N ALA A 31 34.80 -25.17 -4.28
CA ALA A 31 35.65 -25.23 -3.09
C ALA A 31 36.64 -26.43 -3.11
N LEU A 32 36.39 -27.43 -3.95
CA LEU A 32 37.20 -28.63 -4.09
C LEU A 32 37.97 -28.57 -5.43
N PRO A 33 39.33 -28.48 -5.44
CA PRO A 33 40.10 -28.34 -6.66
C PRO A 33 39.87 -29.46 -7.66
N GLU A 34 39.58 -30.70 -7.20
CA GLU A 34 39.29 -31.85 -8.03
C GLU A 34 37.98 -31.74 -8.81
N LEU A 35 37.04 -30.92 -8.32
CA LEU A 35 35.70 -30.75 -8.90
C LEU A 35 35.50 -29.42 -9.64
N GLU A 36 36.49 -28.53 -9.61
CA GLU A 36 36.41 -27.21 -10.24
C GLU A 36 36.14 -27.31 -11.75
N LEU A 37 36.86 -28.20 -12.43
CA LEU A 37 36.65 -28.42 -13.88
C LEU A 37 35.26 -28.99 -14.19
N ASP A 38 34.71 -29.85 -13.34
CA ASP A 38 33.35 -30.35 -13.51
C ASP A 38 32.31 -29.23 -13.30
N PHE A 39 32.54 -28.34 -12.34
CA PHE A 39 31.70 -27.16 -12.18
C PHE A 39 31.71 -26.28 -13.42
N LEU A 40 32.89 -25.93 -13.94
CA LEU A 40 33.03 -25.11 -15.14
C LEU A 40 32.34 -25.71 -16.36
N ARG A 41 32.50 -27.03 -16.54
CA ARG A 41 31.82 -27.78 -17.61
C ARG A 41 30.29 -27.68 -17.45
N ARG A 42 29.78 -27.95 -16.25
CA ARG A 42 28.33 -27.88 -15.98
C ARG A 42 27.77 -26.47 -16.14
N PHE A 43 28.56 -25.46 -15.75
CA PHE A 43 28.18 -24.06 -15.97
C PHE A 43 28.08 -23.77 -17.49
N ALA A 44 29.08 -24.17 -18.27
CA ALA A 44 29.08 -23.95 -19.72
C ALA A 44 27.91 -24.70 -20.42
N ASP A 45 27.57 -25.91 -19.95
CA ASP A 45 26.51 -26.75 -20.49
C ASP A 45 25.11 -26.36 -19.92
N GLY A 46 24.99 -25.39 -19.02
CA GLY A 46 23.72 -25.03 -18.36
C GLY A 46 23.18 -26.15 -17.45
N GLN A 47 24.04 -26.96 -16.86
CA GLN A 47 23.69 -28.14 -16.05
C GLN A 47 23.88 -27.97 -14.56
N LEU A 48 24.12 -26.72 -14.09
CA LEU A 48 24.13 -26.43 -12.65
C LEU A 48 22.73 -26.54 -12.07
N GLN A 49 22.64 -27.08 -10.88
CA GLN A 49 21.40 -27.13 -10.11
C GLN A 49 21.11 -25.74 -9.52
N LEU A 50 19.99 -25.19 -9.89
CA LEU A 50 19.52 -23.87 -9.48
C LEU A 50 18.25 -24.03 -8.64
N ARG A 51 18.07 -23.12 -7.69
CA ARG A 51 16.80 -22.98 -6.98
C ARG A 51 15.74 -22.51 -7.96
N ASP A 52 14.68 -23.26 -8.06
CA ASP A 52 13.48 -22.82 -8.76
C ASP A 52 12.57 -22.07 -7.77
N PHE A 53 12.18 -20.89 -8.16
CA PHE A 53 11.25 -20.08 -7.40
C PHE A 53 10.06 -19.79 -8.32
N GLU A 54 8.90 -20.22 -7.94
CA GLU A 54 7.69 -19.59 -8.45
C GLU A 54 7.68 -18.17 -7.92
N SER A 55 8.02 -17.22 -8.76
CA SER A 55 7.48 -15.90 -8.56
C SER A 55 5.98 -16.06 -8.83
N HIS A 56 5.16 -16.07 -7.79
CA HIS A 56 3.84 -15.52 -7.96
C HIS A 56 4.10 -14.09 -8.41
N GLU A 57 4.07 -13.84 -9.72
CA GLU A 57 3.74 -12.51 -10.19
C GLU A 57 2.48 -12.18 -9.41
N GLN A 58 2.62 -11.37 -8.37
CA GLN A 58 1.47 -10.78 -7.69
C GLN A 58 0.74 -10.07 -8.81
N ALA A 59 -0.31 -10.71 -9.29
CA ALA A 59 -1.12 -10.22 -10.39
C ALA A 59 -1.40 -8.75 -10.07
N GLY A 60 -0.78 -7.84 -10.82
CA GLY A 60 -0.49 -6.45 -10.54
C GLY A 60 -1.31 -5.91 -9.37
N LEU A 61 -0.65 -5.76 -8.23
CA LEU A 61 -1.26 -5.03 -7.12
C LEU A 61 -1.68 -3.68 -7.69
N GLY A 62 -2.97 -3.38 -7.70
CA GLY A 62 -3.49 -2.13 -8.23
C GLY A 62 -3.00 -0.92 -7.42
N PRO A 63 -3.51 0.27 -7.69
CA PRO A 63 -3.12 1.48 -6.98
C PRO A 63 -3.50 1.40 -5.49
N VAL A 64 -2.76 2.16 -4.67
CA VAL A 64 -3.12 2.44 -3.28
C VAL A 64 -3.64 3.87 -3.21
N VAL A 65 -4.80 4.08 -2.63
CA VAL A 65 -5.36 5.42 -2.39
C VAL A 65 -5.56 5.60 -0.90
N VAL A 66 -4.90 6.58 -0.33
CA VAL A 66 -4.99 6.91 1.09
C VAL A 66 -5.81 8.17 1.25
N VAL A 67 -6.91 8.09 1.96
CA VAL A 67 -7.81 9.20 2.26
C VAL A 67 -7.59 9.61 3.71
N VAL A 68 -7.22 10.86 3.93
CA VAL A 68 -6.88 11.41 5.23
C VAL A 68 -7.89 12.49 5.60
N ASP A 69 -8.54 12.29 6.72
CA ASP A 69 -9.42 13.27 7.34
C ASP A 69 -8.59 14.36 8.01
N GLU A 70 -8.73 15.60 7.55
CA GLU A 70 -8.13 16.79 8.14
C GLU A 70 -9.20 17.76 8.70
N SER A 71 -10.33 17.22 9.12
CA SER A 71 -11.38 17.99 9.77
C SER A 71 -10.94 18.56 11.13
N GLY A 72 -11.70 19.50 11.65
CA GLY A 72 -11.36 20.15 12.93
C GLY A 72 -11.26 19.20 14.12
N SER A 73 -11.99 18.09 14.14
CA SER A 73 -11.93 17.05 15.18
C SER A 73 -10.62 16.25 15.16
N MET A 74 -9.94 16.24 14.01
CA MET A 74 -8.63 15.62 13.83
C MET A 74 -7.46 16.50 14.26
N ASN A 75 -7.70 17.78 14.59
CA ASN A 75 -6.63 18.72 14.89
C ASN A 75 -5.70 18.24 16.02
N GLY A 76 -4.40 18.55 15.90
CA GLY A 76 -3.35 18.17 16.85
C GLY A 76 -2.74 16.79 16.54
N THR A 77 -2.53 16.01 17.59
CA THR A 77 -1.82 14.71 17.47
C THR A 77 -2.50 13.70 16.56
N LYS A 78 -3.83 13.75 16.42
CA LYS A 78 -4.56 12.82 15.55
C LYS A 78 -4.18 13.00 14.08
N VAL A 79 -4.16 14.24 13.57
CA VAL A 79 -3.79 14.51 12.18
C VAL A 79 -2.31 14.23 11.91
N GLU A 80 -1.43 14.49 12.89
CA GLU A 80 -0.01 14.15 12.79
C GLU A 80 0.17 12.64 12.63
N HIS A 81 -0.53 11.85 13.42
CA HIS A 81 -0.52 10.39 13.31
C HIS A 81 -1.15 9.91 12.00
N ALA A 82 -2.27 10.48 11.58
CA ALA A 82 -2.91 10.15 10.32
C ALA A 82 -1.97 10.38 9.13
N LYS A 83 -1.26 11.51 9.12
CA LYS A 83 -0.24 11.81 8.11
C LYS A 83 0.96 10.86 8.17
N ALA A 84 1.44 10.51 9.35
CA ALA A 84 2.51 9.54 9.50
C ALA A 84 2.13 8.16 8.93
N ILE A 85 0.89 7.74 9.15
CA ILE A 85 0.34 6.51 8.56
C ILE A 85 0.27 6.64 7.03
N ALA A 86 -0.27 7.74 6.51
CA ALA A 86 -0.36 7.98 5.07
C ALA A 86 1.02 7.96 4.39
N LEU A 87 2.04 8.58 5.01
CA LEU A 87 3.43 8.52 4.55
C LEU A 87 3.98 7.09 4.54
N THR A 88 3.60 6.30 5.54
CA THR A 88 4.00 4.88 5.60
C THR A 88 3.40 4.09 4.44
N PHE A 89 2.13 4.29 4.11
CA PHE A 89 1.48 3.65 2.96
C PHE A 89 2.10 4.12 1.63
N ALA A 90 2.40 5.41 1.49
CA ALA A 90 3.09 5.95 0.32
C ALA A 90 4.48 5.31 0.13
N TRP A 91 5.23 5.15 1.23
CA TRP A 91 6.52 4.47 1.21
C TRP A 91 6.40 3.00 0.82
N LEU A 92 5.43 2.28 1.38
CA LEU A 92 5.17 0.88 1.06
C LEU A 92 4.76 0.69 -0.40
N ALA A 93 3.83 1.53 -0.89
CA ALA A 93 3.43 1.52 -2.28
C ALA A 93 4.65 1.71 -3.21
N ARG A 94 5.55 2.64 -2.85
CA ARG A 94 6.81 2.84 -3.57
C ARG A 94 7.72 1.60 -3.54
N CYS A 95 7.88 0.96 -2.38
CA CYS A 95 8.65 -0.29 -2.25
C CYS A 95 8.07 -1.40 -3.13
N GLN A 96 6.75 -1.46 -3.23
CA GLN A 96 6.01 -2.41 -4.06
C GLN A 96 5.90 -1.97 -5.53
N LYS A 97 6.49 -0.83 -5.91
CA LYS A 97 6.38 -0.22 -7.25
C LYS A 97 4.93 0.02 -7.68
N ARG A 98 4.06 0.33 -6.72
CA ARG A 98 2.65 0.65 -6.95
C ARG A 98 2.46 2.16 -7.06
N TRP A 99 1.48 2.55 -7.83
CA TRP A 99 0.98 3.92 -7.84
C TRP A 99 0.27 4.21 -6.51
N CYS A 100 0.50 5.40 -5.95
CA CYS A 100 -0.13 5.82 -4.71
C CYS A 100 -0.77 7.19 -4.87
N GLY A 101 -2.03 7.32 -4.46
CA GLY A 101 -2.72 8.59 -4.32
C GLY A 101 -2.95 8.94 -2.87
N ILE A 102 -2.76 10.20 -2.51
CA ILE A 102 -3.14 10.71 -1.20
C ILE A 102 -4.22 11.76 -1.40
N VAL A 103 -5.32 11.62 -0.70
CA VAL A 103 -6.45 12.54 -0.68
C VAL A 103 -6.59 13.07 0.74
N SER A 104 -6.36 14.37 0.94
CA SER A 104 -6.73 15.02 2.18
C SER A 104 -8.05 15.76 1.98
N PHE A 105 -8.94 15.65 2.93
CA PHE A 105 -10.21 16.38 2.90
C PHE A 105 -10.52 16.99 4.26
N SER A 106 -11.28 18.07 4.24
CA SER A 106 -11.84 18.70 5.42
C SER A 106 -13.28 19.12 5.14
N GLY A 107 -14.18 18.77 6.03
CA GLY A 107 -15.60 19.07 5.87
C GLY A 107 -15.83 20.55 5.57
N GLY A 108 -16.39 20.87 4.41
CA GLY A 108 -16.78 22.19 4.00
C GLY A 108 -15.71 23.09 3.38
N THR A 109 -14.42 22.75 3.47
CA THR A 109 -13.32 23.56 2.89
C THR A 109 -12.67 22.96 1.65
N GLY A 110 -13.11 21.75 1.25
CA GLY A 110 -12.62 21.10 0.05
C GLY A 110 -11.66 19.94 0.33
N HIS A 111 -11.01 19.51 -0.73
CA HIS A 111 -10.05 18.42 -0.68
C HIS A 111 -8.76 18.82 -1.42
N SER A 112 -7.67 18.14 -1.13
CA SER A 112 -6.44 18.19 -1.90
C SER A 112 -6.02 16.79 -2.33
N VAL A 113 -5.45 16.67 -3.50
CA VAL A 113 -5.01 15.40 -4.06
C VAL A 113 -3.54 15.44 -4.40
N LEU A 114 -2.84 14.36 -4.10
CA LEU A 114 -1.44 14.16 -4.44
C LEU A 114 -1.26 12.78 -5.09
N ALA A 115 -0.88 12.75 -6.36
CA ALA A 115 -0.60 11.54 -7.10
C ALA A 115 0.89 11.23 -7.09
N LEU A 116 1.27 10.06 -6.62
CA LEU A 116 2.66 9.59 -6.50
C LEU A 116 2.90 8.44 -7.48
N SER A 117 3.68 8.71 -8.52
CA SER A 117 4.08 7.68 -9.47
C SER A 117 5.25 6.85 -8.92
N PRO A 118 5.26 5.53 -9.10
CA PRO A 118 6.36 4.68 -8.65
C PRO A 118 7.70 5.00 -9.30
N ALA A 119 7.68 5.63 -10.48
CA ALA A 119 8.87 5.96 -11.26
C ALA A 119 9.49 7.33 -10.89
N SER A 120 8.77 8.20 -10.17
CA SER A 120 9.24 9.56 -9.86
C SER A 120 9.56 9.74 -8.38
N SER A 121 10.54 10.62 -8.10
CA SER A 121 10.85 11.05 -6.74
C SER A 121 10.12 12.36 -6.45
N GLN A 122 8.90 12.28 -5.93
CA GLN A 122 8.07 13.42 -5.56
C GLN A 122 8.23 13.76 -4.06
N THR A 123 9.47 13.76 -3.58
CA THR A 123 9.78 13.95 -2.16
C THR A 123 9.38 15.34 -1.68
N LYS A 124 9.52 16.37 -2.55
CA LYS A 124 9.17 17.74 -2.19
C LYS A 124 7.66 17.90 -2.02
N GLU A 125 6.89 17.42 -3.00
CA GLU A 125 5.43 17.47 -2.98
C GLU A 125 4.87 16.72 -1.75
N LEU A 126 5.49 15.60 -1.39
CA LEU A 126 5.11 14.81 -0.23
C LEU A 126 5.44 15.54 1.09
N LEU A 127 6.57 16.23 1.15
CA LEU A 127 6.93 17.06 2.31
C LEU A 127 6.00 18.27 2.42
N ASP A 128 5.73 18.97 1.33
CA ASP A 128 4.82 20.12 1.29
C ASP A 128 3.41 19.68 1.73
N TRP A 129 2.93 18.53 1.25
CA TRP A 129 1.67 17.93 1.69
C TRP A 129 1.68 17.59 3.20
N SER A 130 2.76 17.01 3.70
CA SER A 130 2.85 16.62 5.12
C SER A 130 2.82 17.82 6.06
N ALA A 131 3.37 18.96 5.64
CA ALA A 131 3.39 20.21 6.40
C ALA A 131 2.09 21.02 6.28
N ALA A 132 1.30 20.81 5.23
CA ALA A 132 0.02 21.48 5.03
C ALA A 132 -1.04 20.92 5.98
N PHE A 133 -2.00 21.74 6.38
CA PHE A 133 -3.19 21.32 7.10
C PHE A 133 -4.38 22.11 6.56
N ILE A 134 -5.36 21.42 6.01
CA ILE A 134 -6.49 22.07 5.35
C ILE A 134 -7.33 22.77 6.39
N GLY A 135 -7.63 22.14 7.52
CA GLY A 135 -8.40 22.68 8.63
C GLY A 135 -9.76 23.23 8.19
N GLY A 136 -10.81 22.99 8.92
CA GLY A 136 -12.14 23.50 8.59
C GLY A 136 -13.21 22.92 9.47
N GLY A 137 -14.43 23.39 9.29
CA GLY A 137 -15.57 22.99 10.10
C GLY A 137 -15.91 21.50 9.97
N SER A 138 -16.45 20.97 11.06
CA SER A 138 -16.90 19.58 11.18
C SER A 138 -18.22 19.31 10.44
N ASP A 139 -18.69 20.23 9.61
CA ASP A 139 -20.11 20.34 9.28
C ASP A 139 -20.58 19.52 8.07
N LYS A 140 -19.81 18.64 7.48
CA LYS A 140 -20.37 17.78 6.43
C LYS A 140 -19.70 16.43 6.34
N ASP A 141 -20.60 15.52 6.04
CA ASP A 141 -20.45 14.16 5.60
C ASP A 141 -19.16 13.94 4.82
N LEU A 142 -18.57 12.82 5.07
CA LEU A 142 -17.50 12.28 4.27
C LEU A 142 -17.76 12.55 2.78
N PRO A 143 -16.75 12.86 2.00
CA PRO A 143 -16.92 12.90 0.57
C PRO A 143 -17.12 11.50 -0.04
N VAL A 144 -17.91 10.66 0.61
CA VAL A 144 -18.26 9.33 0.11
C VAL A 144 -18.95 9.46 -1.24
N SER A 145 -19.83 10.45 -1.36
CA SER A 145 -20.49 10.77 -2.62
C SER A 145 -19.55 11.41 -3.66
N GLU A 146 -18.49 12.07 -3.22
CA GLU A 146 -17.52 12.74 -4.08
C GLU A 146 -16.33 11.84 -4.47
N MET A 147 -16.16 10.70 -3.80
CA MET A 147 -15.05 9.78 -4.08
C MET A 147 -14.92 9.36 -5.54
N PRO A 148 -16.00 9.09 -6.28
CA PRO A 148 -15.89 8.78 -7.71
C PRO A 148 -15.25 9.91 -8.52
N ALA A 149 -15.61 11.17 -8.22
CA ALA A 149 -15.05 12.34 -8.88
C ALA A 149 -13.59 12.57 -8.49
N ILE A 150 -13.27 12.49 -7.19
CA ILE A 150 -11.90 12.60 -6.65
C ILE A 150 -11.00 11.50 -7.24
N PHE A 151 -11.53 10.30 -7.39
CA PHE A 151 -10.79 9.18 -7.96
C PHE A 151 -10.46 9.41 -9.45
N GLY A 152 -11.37 10.04 -10.18
CA GLY A 152 -11.14 10.51 -11.54
C GLY A 152 -10.12 11.63 -11.61
N GLU A 153 -10.17 12.60 -10.69
CA GLU A 153 -9.24 13.73 -10.60
C GLU A 153 -7.81 13.27 -10.32
N ILE A 154 -7.63 12.33 -9.39
CA ILE A 154 -6.32 11.82 -9.01
C ILE A 154 -5.67 10.96 -10.10
N GLY A 155 -6.45 10.52 -11.10
CA GLY A 155 -5.97 9.73 -12.22
C GLY A 155 -5.41 8.36 -11.83
N ALA A 156 -6.06 7.70 -10.87
CA ALA A 156 -5.66 6.37 -10.43
C ALA A 156 -5.74 5.37 -11.59
N PRO A 157 -4.69 4.57 -11.83
CA PRO A 157 -4.75 3.53 -12.86
C PRO A 157 -5.79 2.47 -12.53
N GLU A 158 -6.35 1.86 -13.58
CA GLU A 158 -7.29 0.76 -13.40
C GLU A 158 -6.63 -0.44 -12.72
N GLY A 159 -7.36 -1.13 -11.85
CA GLY A 159 -6.89 -2.32 -11.15
C GLY A 159 -7.61 -2.55 -9.82
N LYS A 160 -7.20 -3.60 -9.12
CA LYS A 160 -7.67 -3.85 -7.75
C LYS A 160 -7.10 -2.78 -6.83
N THR A 161 -7.91 -1.80 -6.46
CA THR A 161 -7.49 -0.66 -5.65
C THR A 161 -7.57 -0.98 -4.17
N ASP A 162 -6.49 -0.69 -3.45
CA ASP A 162 -6.51 -0.66 -1.99
C ASP A 162 -6.82 0.77 -1.54
N LEU A 163 -7.99 0.97 -0.96
CA LEU A 163 -8.46 2.24 -0.44
C LEU A 163 -8.30 2.23 1.08
N ILE A 164 -7.51 3.15 1.60
CA ILE A 164 -7.23 3.28 3.03
C ILE A 164 -7.88 4.58 3.50
N TYR A 165 -8.74 4.50 4.47
CA TYR A 165 -9.41 5.66 5.04
C TYR A 165 -8.98 5.89 6.49
N ILE A 166 -8.49 7.09 6.80
CA ILE A 166 -7.95 7.45 8.12
C ILE A 166 -8.75 8.63 8.68
N SER A 167 -9.50 8.40 9.75
CA SER A 167 -10.38 9.40 10.38
C SER A 167 -10.65 9.07 11.84
N ASP A 168 -11.22 10.02 12.58
CA ASP A 168 -11.80 9.75 13.89
C ASP A 168 -13.29 9.33 13.84
N ALA A 169 -13.78 9.04 12.64
CA ALA A 169 -15.12 8.52 12.37
C ALA A 169 -16.29 9.39 12.89
N GLN A 170 -16.05 10.68 13.14
CA GLN A 170 -17.12 11.62 13.52
C GLN A 170 -17.91 12.09 12.28
N LEU A 171 -18.45 11.13 11.54
CA LEU A 171 -19.10 11.35 10.25
C LEU A 171 -20.46 10.67 10.24
N ARG A 172 -21.35 11.24 9.44
CA ARG A 172 -22.64 10.61 9.12
C ARG A 172 -22.70 10.34 7.63
N ILE A 173 -23.03 9.12 7.28
CA ILE A 173 -23.18 8.69 5.89
C ILE A 173 -24.66 8.37 5.69
N SER A 174 -25.30 9.04 4.74
CA SER A 174 -26.70 8.70 4.42
C SER A 174 -26.77 7.29 3.79
N ALA A 175 -27.87 6.57 4.01
CA ALA A 175 -28.04 5.25 3.42
C ALA A 175 -27.91 5.27 1.89
N LYS A 176 -28.35 6.36 1.26
CA LYS A 176 -28.25 6.56 -0.20
C LYS A 176 -26.80 6.70 -0.65
N ASP A 177 -26.00 7.47 0.08
CA ASP A 177 -24.59 7.71 -0.26
C ASP A 177 -23.75 6.45 0.00
N ALA A 178 -24.08 5.69 1.06
CA ALA A 178 -23.45 4.41 1.34
C ALA A 178 -23.70 3.40 0.21
N GLU A 179 -24.94 3.30 -0.28
CA GLU A 179 -25.30 2.39 -1.40
C GLU A 179 -24.56 2.79 -2.68
N ALA A 180 -24.60 4.07 -3.05
CA ALA A 180 -23.91 4.59 -4.22
C ALA A 180 -22.37 4.37 -4.15
N PHE A 181 -21.78 4.55 -2.96
CA PHE A 181 -20.37 4.28 -2.75
C PHE A 181 -20.02 2.80 -2.89
N LEU A 182 -20.84 1.90 -2.34
CA LEU A 182 -20.62 0.45 -2.45
C LEU A 182 -20.71 -0.02 -3.91
N GLU A 183 -21.64 0.51 -4.70
CA GLU A 183 -21.73 0.24 -6.13
C GLU A 183 -20.48 0.72 -6.87
N TRP A 184 -20.06 1.95 -6.60
CA TRP A 184 -18.82 2.50 -7.18
C TRP A 184 -17.59 1.67 -6.77
N LYS A 185 -17.45 1.37 -5.47
CA LYS A 185 -16.35 0.55 -4.92
C LYS A 185 -16.25 -0.80 -5.64
N ALA A 186 -17.40 -1.45 -5.89
CA ALA A 186 -17.46 -2.70 -6.62
C ALA A 186 -17.02 -2.53 -8.10
N SER A 187 -17.43 -1.42 -8.75
CA SER A 187 -17.09 -1.14 -10.15
C SER A 187 -15.59 -0.99 -10.38
N VAL A 188 -14.88 -0.32 -9.44
CA VAL A 188 -13.42 -0.13 -9.50
C VAL A 188 -12.65 -1.25 -8.79
N LYS A 189 -13.34 -2.30 -8.34
CA LYS A 189 -12.77 -3.44 -7.60
C LYS A 189 -11.93 -3.00 -6.38
N ALA A 190 -12.34 -1.92 -5.73
CA ALA A 190 -11.64 -1.39 -4.57
C ALA A 190 -11.98 -2.18 -3.30
N LYS A 191 -10.99 -2.29 -2.42
CA LYS A 191 -11.16 -2.76 -1.04
C LYS A 191 -10.91 -1.60 -0.09
N LEU A 192 -11.88 -1.31 0.77
CA LEU A 192 -11.79 -0.23 1.75
C LEU A 192 -11.35 -0.78 3.11
N THR A 193 -10.24 -0.29 3.60
CA THR A 193 -9.80 -0.50 4.98
C THR A 193 -9.84 0.83 5.72
N SER A 194 -10.65 0.91 6.77
CA SER A 194 -10.76 2.11 7.61
C SER A 194 -9.91 1.99 8.87
N LEU A 195 -9.12 3.03 9.11
CA LEU A 195 -8.28 3.18 10.30
C LEU A 195 -8.90 4.29 11.15
N VAL A 196 -9.52 3.92 12.25
CA VAL A 196 -10.28 4.84 13.11
C VAL A 196 -9.47 5.19 14.36
N ILE A 197 -9.31 6.49 14.63
CA ILE A 197 -8.47 7.01 15.70
C ILE A 197 -9.33 7.56 16.83
N GLY A 198 -9.29 6.91 18.00
CA GLY A 198 -9.84 7.43 19.24
C GLY A 198 -11.35 7.47 19.36
N SER A 199 -12.07 6.75 18.50
CA SER A 199 -13.54 6.67 18.55
C SER A 199 -14.06 5.34 18.03
N GLU A 200 -15.37 5.14 18.12
CA GLU A 200 -16.09 4.05 17.49
C GLU A 200 -16.20 4.26 15.98
N PRO A 201 -16.27 3.18 15.17
CA PRO A 201 -16.21 3.30 13.70
C PRO A 201 -17.45 3.96 13.07
N GLY A 202 -18.54 4.10 13.80
CA GLY A 202 -19.77 4.74 13.32
C GLY A 202 -20.24 4.19 11.98
N ASP A 203 -20.69 5.10 11.11
CA ASP A 203 -21.19 4.75 9.77
C ASP A 203 -20.11 4.23 8.83
N LEU A 204 -18.81 4.45 9.13
CA LEU A 204 -17.71 3.88 8.34
C LEU A 204 -17.73 2.35 8.30
N ALA A 205 -18.22 1.72 9.36
CA ALA A 205 -18.33 0.26 9.42
C ALA A 205 -19.24 -0.30 8.33
N THR A 206 -20.22 0.47 7.85
CA THR A 206 -21.20 0.01 6.86
C THR A 206 -20.62 -0.09 5.45
N ILE A 207 -19.58 0.71 5.14
CA ILE A 207 -18.98 0.79 3.81
C ILE A 207 -17.61 0.11 3.72
N SER A 208 -17.00 -0.19 4.88
CA SER A 208 -15.64 -0.75 4.97
C SER A 208 -15.63 -2.26 4.89
N ASP A 209 -14.63 -2.81 4.20
CA ASP A 209 -14.35 -4.24 4.18
C ASP A 209 -13.61 -4.68 5.45
N LYS A 210 -12.76 -3.78 6.00
CA LYS A 210 -12.06 -3.96 7.27
C LYS A 210 -12.04 -2.66 8.05
N VAL A 211 -12.13 -2.76 9.38
CA VAL A 211 -12.01 -1.61 10.27
C VAL A 211 -11.00 -1.94 11.37
N HIS A 212 -10.04 -1.04 11.56
CA HIS A 212 -9.07 -1.10 12.65
C HIS A 212 -9.25 0.11 13.57
N LEU A 213 -9.39 -0.16 14.86
CA LEU A 213 -9.56 0.87 15.89
C LEU A 213 -8.23 1.08 16.61
N PHE A 214 -7.88 2.35 16.78
CA PHE A 214 -6.69 2.76 17.53
C PHE A 214 -7.12 3.73 18.63
N GLU A 215 -7.01 3.33 19.89
CA GLU A 215 -7.31 4.19 21.03
C GLU A 215 -6.29 5.32 21.16
N THR A 216 -5.03 4.99 21.00
CA THR A 216 -3.89 5.91 20.89
C THR A 216 -2.87 5.31 19.93
N LEU A 217 -2.42 6.10 18.97
CA LEU A 217 -1.35 5.66 18.07
C LEU A 217 -0.01 5.76 18.79
N HIS A 218 0.29 4.79 19.65
CA HIS A 218 1.63 4.60 20.12
C HIS A 218 2.44 3.85 19.04
N PRO A 219 3.67 4.31 18.71
CA PRO A 219 4.52 3.61 17.73
C PRO A 219 4.74 2.14 18.03
N GLU A 220 4.66 1.75 19.32
CA GLU A 220 4.84 0.38 19.79
C GLU A 220 3.64 -0.54 19.51
N THR A 221 2.45 0.02 19.33
CA THR A 221 1.23 -0.77 19.04
C THR A 221 0.96 -0.94 17.55
N PHE A 222 1.63 -0.18 16.71
CA PHE A 222 1.51 -0.28 15.26
C PHE A 222 2.34 -1.45 14.73
N ARG A 223 1.80 -2.65 14.78
CA ARG A 223 2.35 -3.80 14.07
C ARG A 223 1.88 -3.74 12.62
N SER A 224 2.77 -3.31 11.75
CA SER A 224 2.54 -3.22 10.30
C SER A 224 1.99 -4.52 9.69
N GLU A 225 2.36 -5.66 10.24
CA GLU A 225 1.91 -6.99 9.79
C GLU A 225 0.39 -7.20 9.86
N GLN A 226 -0.32 -6.53 10.79
CA GLN A 226 -1.78 -6.68 10.93
C GLN A 226 -2.56 -5.79 9.94
N VAL A 227 -1.97 -4.68 9.52
CA VAL A 227 -2.61 -3.74 8.58
C VAL A 227 -2.26 -4.12 7.14
N PHE A 228 -1.11 -4.73 6.93
CA PHE A 228 -0.57 -5.06 5.60
C PHE A 228 -0.79 -6.49 5.14
N SER A 229 -1.58 -7.28 5.86
CA SER A 229 -2.12 -8.55 5.34
C SER A 229 -3.28 -8.28 4.36
N ILE A 230 -2.99 -7.41 3.41
CA ILE A 230 -3.87 -7.05 2.29
C ILE A 230 -3.42 -7.83 1.06
#